data_9a6934c556535b0e9460655a3a2b28ac
#
_entry.id   9a6934c556535b0e9460655a3a2b28ac
#
_cell.length_a   1.000
_cell.length_b   1.000
_cell.length_c   1.000
_cell.angle_alpha   90.00
_cell.angle_beta   90.00
_cell.angle_gamma   90.00
#
_symmetry.space_group_name_H-M   'P 1'
#
loop_
_entity.id
_entity.type
_entity.pdbx_description
1 polymer ?
#
loop_
_entity_poly.entity_id
_entity_poly.type
_entity_poly.pdbx_seq_one_letter_code
_entity_poly.pdbx_strand_id
1 'polypeptide(L)'
;MKMMKKVLAALLACLIVMSMAACAAKSDQTAKPDTAQTDADQPVPNAEDTQTPNAEAGDAPVSNDEADLTSWILEPDTNMAGAVRFWIPFKGEQGMDAMIAAFNEVYPNITVELNTYNNNAEGNMAVNTSIMAGEVDVLASFEISQAYTRWQNGMYMDLTDKLSADGIDLVANWGTDNYKYDNKVYSLPCGGISYYVAINKAAWDEAGLGEIPTAWTWDEYLAASEAMTQKDASGKTTRYGGSNFQVIGDILNVVYQVNGKNRFYNEDGTSSFNSNLVKETVARNIKAENEDGIWFPLVTYRADNNKAWFTYMDGTVASTVINNIPRFIRDTEKYPLDFITTFAPYPTVEAGQTNYMSGVNYFSFAGITNGCQDEAAAWAFLKWYSTYGSKYLALAGHQSTWRGTQADDLVALTFGSEENAAKIIDVEAYKRVVGATENPSAIDTDTTAYTEVSAIWDEYVMYAYNGQMTIDEALDEAATQANAAIKAAK
;
A
#
# COMPACT_ATOMS: atom_id res chain seq x y z
N MET A 1 12.09 -64.54 5.30
CA MET A 1 10.82 -63.86 5.64
C MET A 1 10.67 -63.42 7.11
N LYS A 2 10.96 -64.28 8.10
CA LYS A 2 10.86 -63.89 9.52
C LYS A 2 11.89 -62.81 9.98
N MET A 3 13.05 -62.77 9.36
CA MET A 3 14.12 -61.83 9.73
C MET A 3 13.84 -60.42 9.13
N MET A 4 13.26 -60.33 7.94
CA MET A 4 12.89 -59.09 7.28
C MET A 4 11.73 -58.37 8.01
N LYS A 5 10.77 -59.12 8.58
CA LYS A 5 9.68 -58.56 9.41
C LYS A 5 10.17 -57.98 10.72
N LYS A 6 11.24 -58.52 11.31
CA LYS A 6 11.86 -57.98 12.57
C LYS A 6 12.63 -56.70 12.31
N VAL A 7 13.30 -56.57 11.16
CA VAL A 7 14.02 -55.34 10.76
C VAL A 7 13.02 -54.22 10.41
N LEU A 8 11.93 -54.55 9.75
CA LEU A 8 10.89 -53.57 9.42
C LEU A 8 10.16 -53.06 10.70
N ALA A 9 9.92 -53.94 11.67
CA ALA A 9 9.33 -53.56 12.95
C ALA A 9 10.27 -52.70 13.79
N ALA A 10 11.58 -52.94 13.77
CA ALA A 10 12.58 -52.12 14.46
C ALA A 10 12.74 -50.73 13.82
N LEU A 11 12.68 -50.62 12.49
CA LEU A 11 12.68 -49.34 11.77
C LEU A 11 11.42 -48.51 12.01
N LEU A 12 10.23 -49.15 12.09
CA LEU A 12 9.00 -48.48 12.44
C LEU A 12 8.98 -47.97 13.89
N ALA A 13 9.55 -48.73 14.84
CA ALA A 13 9.66 -48.32 16.22
C ALA A 13 10.63 -47.15 16.41
N CYS A 14 11.72 -47.06 15.65
CA CYS A 14 12.64 -45.92 15.66
C CYS A 14 12.02 -44.65 15.06
N LEU A 15 11.15 -44.76 14.04
CA LEU A 15 10.42 -43.64 13.48
C LEU A 15 9.37 -43.07 14.45
N ILE A 16 8.71 -43.95 15.22
CA ILE A 16 7.71 -43.51 16.22
C ILE A 16 8.40 -42.86 17.44
N VAL A 17 9.56 -43.32 17.86
CA VAL A 17 10.32 -42.69 18.95
C VAL A 17 10.90 -41.33 18.52
N MET A 18 11.33 -41.15 17.29
CA MET A 18 11.76 -39.84 16.79
C MET A 18 10.60 -38.86 16.65
N SER A 19 9.37 -39.31 16.31
CA SER A 19 8.19 -38.43 16.26
C SER A 19 7.71 -38.02 17.66
N MET A 20 7.90 -38.83 18.69
CA MET A 20 7.54 -38.45 20.07
C MET A 20 8.59 -37.57 20.75
N ALA A 21 9.86 -37.67 20.38
CA ALA A 21 10.89 -36.75 20.86
C ALA A 21 10.75 -35.33 20.29
N ALA A 22 10.18 -35.17 19.09
CA ALA A 22 9.86 -33.87 18.50
C ALA A 22 8.65 -33.19 19.15
N CYS A 23 7.76 -33.94 19.80
CA CYS A 23 6.58 -33.37 20.51
C CYS A 23 6.89 -32.94 21.97
N ALA A 24 8.02 -33.37 22.56
CA ALA A 24 8.34 -33.05 23.96
C ALA A 24 9.22 -31.81 24.15
N ALA A 25 9.64 -31.14 23.06
CA ALA A 25 10.48 -29.93 23.09
C ALA A 25 9.78 -28.64 22.67
N LYS A 26 8.42 -28.61 22.64
CA LYS A 26 7.64 -27.42 22.31
C LYS A 26 6.50 -27.21 23.30
N SER A 27 6.86 -26.75 24.48
CA SER A 27 5.93 -26.06 25.37
C SER A 27 6.63 -24.83 25.91
N ASP A 28 6.69 -23.78 25.11
CA ASP A 28 6.74 -22.36 25.45
C ASP A 28 7.10 -21.55 24.19
N GLN A 29 6.20 -21.57 23.22
CA GLN A 29 6.09 -20.49 22.25
C GLN A 29 4.60 -20.39 21.88
N THR A 30 4.01 -19.27 22.29
CA THR A 30 2.71 -18.82 21.81
C THR A 30 2.67 -18.92 20.29
N ALA A 31 1.77 -19.71 19.79
CA ALA A 31 1.55 -19.91 18.36
C ALA A 31 1.17 -18.57 17.74
N LYS A 32 2.07 -17.98 16.99
CA LYS A 32 1.66 -17.01 15.94
C LYS A 32 0.86 -17.79 14.90
N PRO A 33 -0.28 -17.27 14.45
CA PRO A 33 -0.98 -17.88 13.33
C PRO A 33 -0.06 -17.86 12.10
N ASP A 34 0.04 -18.98 11.43
CA ASP A 34 0.68 -19.11 10.12
C ASP A 34 0.05 -18.10 9.16
N THR A 35 0.74 -17.01 8.88
CA THR A 35 0.35 -16.08 7.84
C THR A 35 0.68 -16.71 6.51
N ALA A 36 -0.33 -17.27 5.84
CA ALA A 36 -0.26 -17.63 4.43
C ALA A 36 0.28 -16.42 3.65
N GLN A 37 1.18 -16.69 2.70
CA GLN A 37 1.74 -15.73 1.75
C GLN A 37 0.66 -14.78 1.24
N THR A 38 0.67 -13.55 1.75
CA THR A 38 -0.09 -12.47 1.16
C THR A 38 0.74 -11.87 0.04
N ASP A 39 0.13 -11.68 -1.11
CA ASP A 39 0.64 -10.80 -2.17
C ASP A 39 1.11 -9.47 -1.58
N ALA A 40 2.05 -8.82 -2.22
CA ALA A 40 2.93 -7.71 -1.88
C ALA A 40 2.36 -6.48 -1.09
N ASP A 41 1.25 -6.60 -0.38
CA ASP A 41 0.49 -5.51 0.24
C ASP A 41 0.40 -5.62 1.77
N GLN A 42 1.41 -6.14 2.46
CA GLN A 42 1.42 -6.10 3.92
C GLN A 42 2.73 -5.52 4.44
N PRO A 43 2.68 -4.57 5.37
CA PRO A 43 3.87 -4.17 6.12
C PRO A 43 4.41 -5.38 6.87
N VAL A 44 5.69 -5.68 6.71
CA VAL A 44 6.34 -6.75 7.44
C VAL A 44 7.35 -6.14 8.39
N PRO A 45 7.31 -6.55 9.66
CA PRO A 45 8.20 -6.02 10.66
C PRO A 45 9.67 -6.30 10.37
N ASN A 46 10.50 -5.28 10.42
CA ASN A 46 11.94 -5.44 10.53
C ASN A 46 12.39 -4.91 11.89
N ALA A 47 13.10 -5.74 12.63
CA ALA A 47 13.71 -5.34 13.87
C ALA A 47 15.05 -4.67 13.55
N GLU A 48 15.08 -3.36 13.64
CA GLU A 48 16.25 -2.60 14.13
C GLU A 48 15.88 -1.13 14.13
N ASP A 49 15.76 -0.59 15.35
CA ASP A 49 15.38 0.80 15.60
C ASP A 49 16.46 1.76 15.16
N THR A 50 16.10 2.72 14.32
CA THR A 50 16.92 3.89 14.08
C THR A 50 16.07 5.16 14.08
N GLN A 51 16.54 6.13 14.85
CA GLN A 51 15.88 7.44 15.03
C GLN A 51 15.80 8.22 13.73
N THR A 52 14.64 8.78 13.44
CA THR A 52 14.44 9.79 12.39
C THR A 52 14.71 11.19 12.92
N PRO A 53 15.44 12.04 12.18
CA PRO A 53 15.49 13.47 12.49
C PRO A 53 14.15 14.12 12.10
N ASN A 54 13.60 14.93 13.01
CA ASN A 54 12.43 15.77 12.73
C ASN A 54 12.75 16.74 11.58
N ALA A 55 12.01 16.62 10.47
CA ALA A 55 11.98 17.66 9.44
C ALA A 55 10.76 18.56 9.72
N GLU A 56 10.98 19.83 9.98
CA GLU A 56 9.91 20.83 10.08
C GLU A 56 9.20 20.95 8.72
N ALA A 57 7.89 20.69 8.71
CA ALA A 57 7.04 20.88 7.54
C ALA A 57 6.83 22.38 7.31
N GLY A 58 7.42 22.92 6.26
CA GLY A 58 7.11 24.25 5.78
C GLY A 58 5.90 24.23 4.85
N ASP A 59 4.79 24.81 5.27
CA ASP A 59 3.64 25.10 4.41
C ASP A 59 4.05 26.15 3.36
N ALA A 60 4.35 25.73 2.13
CA ALA A 60 4.43 26.63 0.99
C ALA A 60 3.16 26.47 0.15
N PRO A 61 2.46 27.57 -0.22
CA PRO A 61 1.34 27.47 -1.11
C PRO A 61 1.79 26.99 -2.49
N VAL A 62 1.14 25.96 -3.02
CA VAL A 62 1.36 25.43 -4.36
C VAL A 62 0.95 26.52 -5.36
N SER A 63 1.90 27.14 -6.04
CA SER A 63 1.62 28.00 -7.18
C SER A 63 1.23 27.09 -8.37
N ASN A 64 0.04 27.32 -8.92
CA ASN A 64 -0.43 26.66 -10.15
C ASN A 64 0.18 27.26 -11.42
N ASP A 65 1.49 27.52 -11.43
CA ASP A 65 2.17 27.76 -12.69
C ASP A 65 2.43 26.39 -13.32
N GLU A 66 1.98 26.18 -14.57
CA GLU A 66 2.29 25.00 -15.38
C GLU A 66 3.83 24.92 -15.57
N ALA A 67 4.51 24.40 -14.56
CA ALA A 67 5.91 24.07 -14.72
C ALA A 67 6.02 22.98 -15.78
N ASP A 68 6.86 23.18 -16.78
CA ASP A 68 7.18 22.17 -17.78
C ASP A 68 7.88 20.99 -17.08
N LEU A 69 7.06 20.01 -16.63
CA LEU A 69 7.49 18.84 -15.87
C LEU A 69 8.38 17.90 -16.68
N THR A 70 8.53 18.14 -17.97
CA THR A 70 9.13 17.19 -18.93
C THR A 70 10.44 17.68 -19.54
N SER A 71 10.80 18.95 -19.35
CA SER A 71 11.96 19.57 -20.03
C SER A 71 13.27 18.81 -19.85
N TRP A 72 13.49 18.19 -18.73
CA TRP A 72 14.71 17.43 -18.39
C TRP A 72 14.69 15.95 -18.85
N ILE A 73 13.57 15.47 -19.39
CA ILE A 73 13.41 14.08 -19.91
C ILE A 73 13.40 14.07 -21.44
N LEU A 74 13.08 15.19 -22.07
CA LEU A 74 12.71 15.29 -23.50
C LEU A 74 13.87 15.08 -24.49
N GLU A 75 15.13 15.05 -24.03
CA GLU A 75 16.28 14.78 -24.91
C GLU A 75 17.09 13.59 -24.40
N PRO A 76 16.55 12.34 -24.47
CA PRO A 76 17.31 11.18 -24.07
C PRO A 76 18.51 10.98 -25.01
N ASP A 77 19.68 10.69 -24.45
CA ASP A 77 20.81 10.24 -25.26
C ASP A 77 20.55 8.79 -25.73
N THR A 78 19.95 8.65 -26.89
CA THR A 78 19.63 7.36 -27.50
C THR A 78 20.85 6.52 -27.87
N ASN A 79 22.05 7.11 -27.84
CA ASN A 79 23.31 6.39 -28.05
C ASN A 79 23.91 5.85 -26.76
N MET A 80 23.40 6.25 -25.59
CA MET A 80 23.86 5.75 -24.31
C MET A 80 23.72 4.23 -24.28
N ALA A 81 24.80 3.54 -23.96
CA ALA A 81 24.84 2.10 -23.82
C ALA A 81 25.23 1.73 -22.39
N GLY A 82 24.71 0.62 -21.88
CA GLY A 82 25.04 0.17 -20.54
C GLY A 82 24.15 -0.98 -20.07
N ALA A 83 24.24 -1.28 -18.78
CA ALA A 83 23.42 -2.32 -18.16
C ALA A 83 22.96 -1.87 -16.77
N VAL A 84 21.72 -2.24 -16.42
CA VAL A 84 21.10 -1.94 -15.13
C VAL A 84 20.49 -3.19 -14.54
N ARG A 85 20.94 -3.61 -13.35
CA ARG A 85 20.30 -4.65 -12.55
C ARG A 85 19.24 -3.97 -11.68
N PHE A 86 17.98 -4.11 -12.14
CA PHE A 86 16.82 -3.49 -11.48
C PHE A 86 16.13 -4.48 -10.58
N TRP A 87 15.95 -4.12 -9.31
CA TRP A 87 15.29 -4.94 -8.29
C TRP A 87 13.97 -4.31 -7.84
N ILE A 88 12.88 -5.12 -7.87
CA ILE A 88 11.53 -4.70 -7.52
C ILE A 88 10.71 -5.91 -7.04
N PRO A 89 9.68 -5.76 -6.17
CA PRO A 89 8.88 -6.92 -5.74
C PRO A 89 7.84 -7.38 -6.76
N PHE A 90 7.81 -6.81 -7.96
CA PHE A 90 6.85 -7.19 -9.01
C PHE A 90 7.52 -7.99 -10.12
N LYS A 91 6.78 -8.99 -10.61
CA LYS A 91 7.22 -9.84 -11.73
C LYS A 91 6.97 -9.17 -13.08
N GLY A 92 7.58 -9.73 -14.12
CA GLY A 92 7.42 -9.25 -15.50
C GLY A 92 5.97 -9.10 -15.92
N GLU A 93 5.15 -10.12 -15.69
CA GLU A 93 3.72 -10.14 -16.03
C GLU A 93 2.87 -9.12 -15.24
N GLN A 94 3.41 -8.54 -14.18
CA GLN A 94 2.78 -7.47 -13.40
C GLN A 94 3.13 -6.07 -13.92
N GLY A 95 3.52 -5.96 -15.20
CA GLY A 95 3.78 -4.70 -15.89
C GLY A 95 5.26 -4.38 -16.08
N MET A 96 6.18 -5.14 -15.46
CA MET A 96 7.61 -4.81 -15.54
C MET A 96 8.21 -5.14 -16.91
N ASP A 97 7.74 -6.22 -17.60
CA ASP A 97 8.16 -6.50 -18.96
C ASP A 97 7.73 -5.42 -19.94
N ALA A 98 6.50 -4.93 -19.82
CA ALA A 98 5.98 -3.83 -20.65
C ALA A 98 6.72 -2.52 -20.36
N MET A 99 7.03 -2.25 -19.10
CA MET A 99 7.81 -1.09 -18.66
C MET A 99 9.21 -1.12 -19.24
N ILE A 100 9.91 -2.25 -19.16
CA ILE A 100 11.27 -2.41 -19.74
C ILE A 100 11.23 -2.29 -21.25
N ALA A 101 10.24 -2.87 -21.92
CA ALA A 101 10.08 -2.74 -23.37
C ALA A 101 9.92 -1.27 -23.78
N ALA A 102 9.08 -0.51 -23.09
CA ALA A 102 8.88 0.92 -23.35
C ALA A 102 10.15 1.76 -23.01
N PHE A 103 10.90 1.40 -21.97
CA PHE A 103 12.20 2.02 -21.71
C PHE A 103 13.18 1.79 -22.88
N ASN A 104 13.22 0.59 -23.42
CA ASN A 104 14.13 0.23 -24.53
C ASN A 104 13.74 0.88 -25.86
N GLU A 105 12.50 1.37 -26.03
CA GLU A 105 12.15 2.24 -27.16
C GLU A 105 12.85 3.60 -27.09
N VAL A 106 13.13 4.09 -25.88
CA VAL A 106 13.82 5.37 -25.64
C VAL A 106 15.35 5.18 -25.55
N TYR A 107 15.79 4.11 -24.88
CA TYR A 107 17.20 3.77 -24.64
C TYR A 107 17.55 2.38 -25.18
N PRO A 108 17.66 2.21 -26.52
CA PRO A 108 17.77 0.88 -27.15
C PRO A 108 19.06 0.12 -26.82
N ASN A 109 20.09 0.82 -26.32
CA ASN A 109 21.40 0.25 -26.04
C ASN A 109 21.63 0.04 -24.52
N ILE A 110 20.66 0.33 -23.67
CA ILE A 110 20.73 0.03 -22.23
C ILE A 110 19.97 -1.28 -21.97
N THR A 111 20.66 -2.30 -21.48
CA THR A 111 20.03 -3.56 -21.06
C THR A 111 19.53 -3.43 -19.61
N VAL A 112 18.28 -3.78 -19.36
CA VAL A 112 17.71 -3.84 -18.00
C VAL A 112 17.50 -5.30 -17.61
N GLU A 113 18.22 -5.76 -16.59
CA GLU A 113 18.02 -7.06 -15.97
C GLU A 113 17.04 -6.93 -14.81
N LEU A 114 15.85 -7.52 -14.96
CA LEU A 114 14.81 -7.53 -13.92
C LEU A 114 15.10 -8.61 -12.87
N ASN A 115 15.26 -8.20 -11.63
CA ASN A 115 15.37 -9.07 -10.47
C ASN A 115 14.17 -8.82 -9.53
N THR A 116 13.59 -9.90 -8.99
CA THR A 116 12.42 -9.81 -8.13
C THR A 116 12.72 -10.30 -6.72
N TYR A 117 12.08 -9.69 -5.73
CA TYR A 117 12.15 -10.13 -4.34
C TYR A 117 10.76 -10.16 -3.70
N ASN A 118 10.58 -10.93 -2.64
CA ASN A 118 9.36 -10.87 -1.84
C ASN A 118 9.41 -9.65 -0.92
N ASN A 119 8.36 -8.83 -0.93
CA ASN A 119 8.27 -7.70 -0.01
C ASN A 119 7.81 -8.16 1.38
N ASN A 120 8.72 -8.86 2.07
CA ASN A 120 8.59 -9.32 3.45
C ASN A 120 9.96 -9.25 4.14
N ALA A 121 10.03 -9.53 5.43
CA ALA A 121 11.27 -9.42 6.22
C ALA A 121 12.43 -10.22 5.59
N GLU A 122 12.19 -11.47 5.18
CA GLU A 122 13.20 -12.34 4.57
C GLU A 122 13.69 -11.80 3.23
N GLY A 123 12.75 -11.40 2.35
CA GLY A 123 13.08 -10.84 1.03
C GLY A 123 13.82 -9.52 1.13
N ASN A 124 13.42 -8.63 2.05
CA ASN A 124 14.12 -7.36 2.27
C ASN A 124 15.54 -7.60 2.85
N MET A 125 15.74 -8.59 3.72
CA MET A 125 17.07 -8.98 4.20
C MET A 125 17.95 -9.52 3.07
N ALA A 126 17.39 -10.36 2.20
CA ALA A 126 18.10 -10.88 1.01
C ALA A 126 18.54 -9.75 0.08
N VAL A 127 17.64 -8.80 -0.21
CA VAL A 127 17.96 -7.61 -1.01
C VAL A 127 19.07 -6.77 -0.37
N ASN A 128 19.02 -6.52 0.93
CA ASN A 128 20.08 -5.78 1.62
C ASN A 128 21.43 -6.47 1.51
N THR A 129 21.44 -7.81 1.54
CA THR A 129 22.67 -8.62 1.32
C THR A 129 23.19 -8.47 -0.11
N SER A 130 22.30 -8.51 -1.12
CA SER A 130 22.68 -8.30 -2.52
C SER A 130 23.19 -6.88 -2.79
N ILE A 131 22.65 -5.85 -2.11
CA ILE A 131 23.19 -4.48 -2.18
C ILE A 131 24.64 -4.46 -1.68
N MET A 132 24.90 -5.07 -0.52
CA MET A 132 26.27 -5.13 0.05
C MET A 132 27.25 -5.94 -0.81
N ALA A 133 26.75 -6.92 -1.58
CA ALA A 133 27.53 -7.68 -2.54
C ALA A 133 27.77 -6.93 -3.86
N GLY A 134 27.19 -5.74 -4.06
CA GLY A 134 27.30 -4.96 -5.30
C GLY A 134 26.52 -5.58 -6.49
N GLU A 135 25.43 -6.29 -6.21
CA GLU A 135 24.62 -6.99 -7.22
C GLU A 135 23.37 -6.21 -7.62
N VAL A 136 23.13 -5.04 -7.04
CA VAL A 136 21.96 -4.19 -7.28
C VAL A 136 22.41 -2.83 -7.78
N ASP A 137 21.91 -2.40 -8.93
CA ASP A 137 22.16 -1.06 -9.46
C ASP A 137 21.04 -0.09 -9.08
N VAL A 138 19.79 -0.45 -9.39
CA VAL A 138 18.59 0.32 -9.01
C VAL A 138 17.67 -0.56 -8.21
N LEU A 139 17.24 -0.08 -7.05
CA LEU A 139 16.26 -0.77 -6.21
C LEU A 139 15.02 0.10 -6.02
N ALA A 140 13.84 -0.46 -6.30
CA ALA A 140 12.56 0.06 -5.87
C ALA A 140 12.18 -0.56 -4.52
N SER A 141 12.24 0.26 -3.45
CA SER A 141 11.79 -0.09 -2.10
C SER A 141 10.31 0.19 -1.98
N PHE A 142 9.56 -0.80 -1.54
CA PHE A 142 8.16 -0.64 -1.19
C PHE A 142 8.05 -0.47 0.33
N GLU A 143 7.30 0.54 0.76
CA GLU A 143 7.22 1.11 2.10
C GLU A 143 8.34 2.09 2.44
N ILE A 144 7.93 3.24 2.94
CA ILE A 144 8.82 4.34 3.29
C ILE A 144 9.81 3.95 4.41
N SER A 145 9.39 3.12 5.37
CA SER A 145 10.24 2.62 6.46
C SER A 145 11.45 1.83 5.94
N GLN A 146 11.26 1.00 4.90
CA GLN A 146 12.34 0.26 4.25
C GLN A 146 13.31 1.19 3.51
N ALA A 147 12.76 2.22 2.86
CA ALA A 147 13.57 3.22 2.19
C ALA A 147 14.42 4.01 3.19
N TYR A 148 13.82 4.50 4.28
CA TYR A 148 14.53 5.22 5.35
C TYR A 148 15.65 4.36 5.97
N THR A 149 15.37 3.11 6.31
CA THR A 149 16.39 2.19 6.85
C THR A 149 17.59 2.07 5.91
N ARG A 150 17.37 1.96 4.60
CA ARG A 150 18.44 1.88 3.61
C ARG A 150 19.20 3.19 3.45
N TRP A 151 18.52 4.35 3.53
CA TRP A 151 19.18 5.66 3.51
C TRP A 151 20.11 5.84 4.71
N GLN A 152 19.62 5.54 5.92
CA GLN A 152 20.37 5.63 7.17
C GLN A 152 21.61 4.72 7.17
N ASN A 153 21.49 3.54 6.59
CA ASN A 153 22.60 2.57 6.51
C ASN A 153 23.53 2.82 5.29
N GLY A 154 23.37 3.94 4.59
CA GLY A 154 24.25 4.31 3.47
C GLY A 154 24.21 3.30 2.32
N MET A 155 23.08 2.65 2.08
CA MET A 155 22.94 1.67 0.99
C MET A 155 22.68 2.32 -0.37
N TYR A 156 22.19 3.55 -0.39
CA TYR A 156 21.88 4.32 -1.60
C TYR A 156 22.88 5.47 -1.81
N MET A 157 23.07 5.83 -3.06
CA MET A 157 23.81 7.02 -3.46
C MET A 157 23.03 8.29 -3.15
N ASP A 158 23.72 9.34 -2.75
CA ASP A 158 23.17 10.70 -2.67
C ASP A 158 22.90 11.23 -4.09
N LEU A 159 21.64 11.53 -4.39
CA LEU A 159 21.18 12.01 -5.70
C LEU A 159 21.08 13.55 -5.77
N THR A 160 21.35 14.26 -4.68
CA THR A 160 21.10 15.71 -4.55
C THR A 160 21.79 16.51 -5.66
N ASP A 161 23.08 16.24 -5.90
CA ASP A 161 23.84 16.95 -6.93
C ASP A 161 23.38 16.61 -8.36
N LYS A 162 22.95 15.34 -8.59
CA LYS A 162 22.41 14.91 -9.89
C LYS A 162 21.08 15.59 -10.21
N LEU A 163 20.20 15.69 -9.21
CA LEU A 163 18.92 16.40 -9.35
C LEU A 163 19.13 17.87 -9.66
N SER A 164 20.08 18.51 -8.96
CA SER A 164 20.43 19.91 -9.20
C SER A 164 21.04 20.12 -10.59
N ALA A 165 21.93 19.23 -11.03
CA ALA A 165 22.59 19.32 -12.33
C ALA A 165 21.60 19.18 -13.49
N ASP A 166 20.59 18.31 -13.34
CA ASP A 166 19.54 18.09 -14.34
C ASP A 166 18.36 19.07 -14.19
N GLY A 167 18.37 19.98 -13.18
CA GLY A 167 17.30 20.94 -12.94
C GLY A 167 15.97 20.32 -12.51
N ILE A 168 16.00 19.16 -11.84
CA ILE A 168 14.79 18.43 -11.44
C ILE A 168 14.21 19.04 -10.17
N ASP A 169 13.02 19.61 -10.27
CA ASP A 169 12.23 20.11 -9.15
C ASP A 169 11.35 18.98 -8.58
N LEU A 170 11.61 18.60 -7.33
CA LEU A 170 10.88 17.51 -6.67
C LEU A 170 9.42 17.87 -6.39
N VAL A 171 9.15 19.12 -5.98
CA VAL A 171 7.78 19.57 -5.68
C VAL A 171 6.95 19.66 -6.94
N ALA A 172 7.53 20.21 -8.03
CA ALA A 172 6.86 20.29 -9.31
C ALA A 172 6.50 18.88 -9.84
N ASN A 173 7.45 17.93 -9.78
CA ASN A 173 7.28 16.58 -10.32
C ASN A 173 6.45 15.67 -9.43
N TRP A 174 6.61 15.72 -8.10
CA TRP A 174 5.99 14.77 -7.17
C TRP A 174 5.16 15.43 -6.06
N GLY A 175 5.01 16.74 -6.06
CA GLY A 175 4.15 17.46 -5.12
C GLY A 175 4.74 17.70 -3.73
N THR A 176 5.88 17.11 -3.42
CA THR A 176 6.55 17.25 -2.12
C THR A 176 8.04 16.96 -2.24
N ASP A 177 8.83 17.49 -1.32
CA ASP A 177 10.23 17.15 -1.12
C ASP A 177 10.50 16.59 0.30
N ASN A 178 9.46 16.18 1.03
CA ASN A 178 9.55 15.71 2.41
C ASN A 178 10.27 14.36 2.60
N TYR A 179 10.57 13.64 1.51
CA TYR A 179 11.28 12.36 1.54
C TYR A 179 12.81 12.53 1.45
N LYS A 180 13.35 13.39 2.32
CA LYS A 180 14.79 13.62 2.49
C LYS A 180 15.28 12.97 3.79
N TYR A 181 16.52 12.52 3.78
CA TYR A 181 17.22 12.09 4.98
C TYR A 181 18.50 12.92 5.11
N ASP A 182 18.73 13.55 6.25
CA ASP A 182 19.86 14.48 6.50
C ASP A 182 20.01 15.56 5.40
N ASN A 183 18.87 16.15 5.02
CA ASN A 183 18.75 17.14 3.92
C ASN A 183 19.22 16.65 2.53
N LYS A 184 19.35 15.35 2.33
CA LYS A 184 19.78 14.72 1.08
C LYS A 184 18.67 13.86 0.50
N VAL A 185 18.71 13.69 -0.82
CA VAL A 185 17.77 12.84 -1.57
C VAL A 185 18.50 11.57 -2.00
N TYR A 186 18.01 10.42 -1.58
CA TYR A 186 18.61 9.11 -1.89
C TYR A 186 17.77 8.27 -2.85
N SER A 187 16.54 8.65 -3.08
CA SER A 187 15.63 7.98 -4.00
C SER A 187 14.53 8.92 -4.49
N LEU A 188 13.89 8.54 -5.59
CA LEU A 188 12.75 9.24 -6.17
C LEU A 188 11.47 8.47 -5.88
N PRO A 189 10.35 9.14 -5.62
CA PRO A 189 9.06 8.48 -5.58
C PRO A 189 8.76 7.85 -6.95
N CYS A 190 8.25 6.63 -6.97
CA CYS A 190 7.89 5.97 -8.22
C CYS A 190 6.49 5.40 -8.20
N GLY A 191 5.96 5.07 -7.04
CA GLY A 191 4.63 4.52 -6.92
C GLY A 191 3.97 4.81 -5.59
N GLY A 192 2.65 4.75 -5.59
CA GLY A 192 1.84 4.99 -4.43
C GLY A 192 0.52 4.25 -4.47
N ILE A 193 -0.29 4.51 -3.47
CA ILE A 193 -1.59 3.89 -3.24
C ILE A 193 -2.63 5.01 -3.09
N SER A 194 -3.71 4.95 -3.88
CA SER A 194 -4.89 5.79 -3.70
C SER A 194 -6.00 4.98 -3.05
N TYR A 195 -6.54 5.47 -1.94
CA TYR A 195 -7.71 4.89 -1.31
C TYR A 195 -8.98 5.56 -1.82
N TYR A 196 -9.96 4.75 -2.14
CA TYR A 196 -11.26 5.19 -2.66
C TYR A 196 -12.34 4.20 -2.22
N VAL A 197 -13.60 4.53 -2.47
CA VAL A 197 -14.69 3.59 -2.34
C VAL A 197 -15.03 3.02 -3.71
N ALA A 198 -14.81 1.71 -3.88
CA ALA A 198 -15.33 0.98 -5.04
C ALA A 198 -16.80 0.61 -4.77
N ILE A 199 -17.68 0.86 -5.73
CA ILE A 199 -19.12 0.73 -5.59
C ILE A 199 -19.69 -0.11 -6.73
N ASN A 200 -20.48 -1.13 -6.40
CA ASN A 200 -21.33 -1.82 -7.34
C ASN A 200 -22.42 -0.86 -7.82
N LYS A 201 -22.30 -0.39 -9.08
CA LYS A 201 -23.22 0.60 -9.66
C LYS A 201 -24.67 0.14 -9.67
N ALA A 202 -24.91 -1.16 -9.91
CA ALA A 202 -26.25 -1.71 -9.91
C ALA A 202 -26.88 -1.67 -8.51
N ALA A 203 -26.13 -1.96 -7.46
CA ALA A 203 -26.60 -1.87 -6.08
C ALA A 203 -26.87 -0.41 -5.65
N TRP A 204 -26.07 0.52 -6.13
CA TRP A 204 -26.24 1.97 -5.92
C TRP A 204 -27.55 2.46 -6.56
N ASP A 205 -27.77 2.09 -7.83
CA ASP A 205 -28.97 2.47 -8.60
C ASP A 205 -30.24 1.82 -8.03
N GLU A 206 -30.16 0.55 -7.60
CA GLU A 206 -31.25 -0.16 -6.93
C GLU A 206 -31.67 0.54 -5.63
N ALA A 207 -30.70 1.08 -4.89
CA ALA A 207 -30.95 1.83 -3.66
C ALA A 207 -31.49 3.26 -3.91
N GLY A 208 -31.53 3.74 -5.17
CA GLY A 208 -32.07 5.06 -5.54
C GLY A 208 -31.19 6.23 -5.08
N LEU A 209 -29.88 6.07 -4.95
CA LEU A 209 -28.97 7.03 -4.36
C LEU A 209 -28.56 8.19 -5.30
N GLY A 210 -28.96 8.13 -6.56
CA GLY A 210 -28.70 9.22 -7.53
C GLY A 210 -27.27 9.23 -8.06
N GLU A 211 -26.68 10.43 -8.20
CA GLU A 211 -25.31 10.57 -8.73
C GLU A 211 -24.26 10.09 -7.72
N ILE A 212 -23.16 9.54 -8.26
CA ILE A 212 -22.00 9.15 -7.44
C ILE A 212 -21.34 10.41 -6.88
N PRO A 213 -21.13 10.52 -5.56
CA PRO A 213 -20.58 11.71 -4.94
C PRO A 213 -19.14 11.98 -5.40
N THR A 214 -18.82 13.25 -5.60
CA THR A 214 -17.45 13.73 -5.86
C THR A 214 -16.73 14.16 -4.58
N ALA A 215 -17.46 14.33 -3.49
CA ALA A 215 -17.00 14.52 -2.13
C ALA A 215 -18.12 14.07 -1.17
N TRP A 216 -17.78 13.44 -0.09
CA TRP A 216 -18.71 12.98 0.94
C TRP A 216 -18.02 12.71 2.27
N THR A 217 -18.85 12.61 3.31
CA THR A 217 -18.42 12.30 4.67
C THR A 217 -18.63 10.83 5.01
N TRP A 218 -18.05 10.38 6.13
CA TRP A 218 -18.30 9.04 6.66
C TRP A 218 -19.77 8.80 7.01
N ASP A 219 -20.50 9.83 7.47
CA ASP A 219 -21.93 9.69 7.76
C ASP A 219 -22.75 9.49 6.48
N GLU A 220 -22.39 10.19 5.41
CA GLU A 220 -23.04 10.01 4.09
C GLU A 220 -22.70 8.63 3.50
N TYR A 221 -21.46 8.13 3.67
CA TYR A 221 -21.11 6.77 3.27
C TYR A 221 -21.85 5.71 4.07
N LEU A 222 -22.04 5.90 5.39
CA LEU A 222 -22.85 5.00 6.21
C LEU A 222 -24.31 4.98 5.75
N ALA A 223 -24.91 6.15 5.48
CA ALA A 223 -26.29 6.24 4.99
C ALA A 223 -26.44 5.53 3.62
N ALA A 224 -25.49 5.71 2.71
CA ALA A 224 -25.47 5.00 1.44
C ALA A 224 -25.29 3.49 1.63
N SER A 225 -24.42 3.07 2.56
CA SER A 225 -24.24 1.66 2.90
C SER A 225 -25.54 1.05 3.46
N GLU A 226 -26.23 1.76 4.35
CA GLU A 226 -27.52 1.30 4.88
C GLU A 226 -28.54 1.10 3.74
N ALA A 227 -28.65 2.06 2.83
CA ALA A 227 -29.58 1.97 1.69
C ALA A 227 -29.26 0.81 0.74
N MET A 228 -27.98 0.45 0.56
CA MET A 228 -27.56 -0.69 -0.28
C MET A 228 -27.61 -2.04 0.44
N THR A 229 -27.81 -2.06 1.77
CA THR A 229 -27.85 -3.31 2.54
C THR A 229 -29.12 -4.08 2.25
N GLN A 230 -28.98 -5.39 2.02
CA GLN A 230 -30.11 -6.30 1.88
C GLN A 230 -30.18 -7.28 3.06
N LYS A 231 -31.38 -7.53 3.56
CA LYS A 231 -31.65 -8.49 4.62
C LYS A 231 -32.76 -9.44 4.18
N ASP A 232 -32.67 -10.70 4.59
CA ASP A 232 -33.73 -11.68 4.35
C ASP A 232 -34.93 -11.49 5.31
N ALA A 233 -35.95 -12.29 5.13
CA ALA A 233 -37.16 -12.23 5.96
C ALA A 233 -36.92 -12.50 7.45
N SER A 234 -35.78 -13.08 7.83
CA SER A 234 -35.36 -13.28 9.22
C SER A 234 -34.60 -12.11 9.82
N GLY A 235 -34.25 -11.09 8.98
CA GLY A 235 -33.43 -9.96 9.35
C GLY A 235 -31.94 -10.22 9.22
N LYS A 236 -31.50 -11.35 8.69
CA LYS A 236 -30.10 -11.65 8.44
C LYS A 236 -29.62 -10.90 7.19
N THR A 237 -28.49 -10.22 7.29
CA THR A 237 -27.86 -9.54 6.16
C THR A 237 -27.45 -10.56 5.10
N THR A 238 -27.91 -10.35 3.87
CA THR A 238 -27.59 -11.16 2.68
C THR A 238 -26.64 -10.45 1.73
N ARG A 239 -26.63 -9.12 1.73
CA ARG A 239 -25.64 -8.25 1.08
C ARG A 239 -25.36 -7.08 2.03
N TYR A 240 -24.12 -6.91 2.43
CA TYR A 240 -23.71 -5.75 3.20
C TYR A 240 -23.58 -4.53 2.29
N GLY A 241 -23.97 -3.35 2.77
CA GLY A 241 -23.85 -2.13 1.99
C GLY A 241 -22.42 -1.67 1.83
N GLY A 242 -21.54 -1.97 2.80
CA GLY A 242 -20.16 -1.55 2.72
C GLY A 242 -19.18 -2.36 3.54
N SER A 243 -17.92 -1.92 3.48
CA SER A 243 -16.84 -2.30 4.38
C SER A 243 -15.77 -1.21 4.40
N ASN A 244 -14.98 -1.12 5.46
CA ASN A 244 -13.99 -0.04 5.66
C ASN A 244 -12.62 -0.58 6.06
N PHE A 245 -12.18 -1.67 5.47
CA PHE A 245 -10.82 -2.15 5.75
C PHE A 245 -10.34 -3.09 4.64
N GLN A 246 -9.06 -3.00 4.38
CA GLN A 246 -8.30 -3.97 3.60
C GLN A 246 -7.30 -4.69 4.53
N VAL A 247 -6.69 -3.91 5.42
CA VAL A 247 -5.85 -4.37 6.53
C VAL A 247 -6.23 -3.58 7.79
N ILE A 248 -5.91 -4.09 8.99
CA ILE A 248 -6.29 -3.43 10.26
C ILE A 248 -5.74 -2.00 10.36
N GLY A 249 -4.51 -1.78 9.86
CA GLY A 249 -3.91 -0.46 9.83
C GLY A 249 -4.70 0.59 9.03
N ASP A 250 -5.56 0.16 8.09
CA ASP A 250 -6.39 1.08 7.29
C ASP A 250 -7.45 1.82 8.10
N ILE A 251 -7.80 1.33 9.30
CA ILE A 251 -8.68 2.04 10.23
C ILE A 251 -8.08 3.39 10.61
N LEU A 252 -6.74 3.48 10.68
CA LEU A 252 -6.00 4.71 10.97
C LEU A 252 -5.82 5.64 9.77
N ASN A 253 -6.28 5.28 8.59
CA ASN A 253 -6.23 6.17 7.42
C ASN A 253 -7.06 7.45 7.62
N VAL A 254 -7.99 7.46 8.57
CA VAL A 254 -8.68 8.67 9.02
C VAL A 254 -7.70 9.73 9.56
N VAL A 255 -6.61 9.31 10.21
CA VAL A 255 -5.56 10.23 10.68
C VAL A 255 -4.82 10.84 9.49
N TYR A 256 -4.48 10.04 8.48
CA TYR A 256 -3.95 10.55 7.22
C TYR A 256 -4.91 11.52 6.53
N GLN A 257 -6.20 11.16 6.46
CA GLN A 257 -7.21 11.98 5.82
C GLN A 257 -7.27 13.39 6.44
N VAL A 258 -7.12 13.50 7.76
CA VAL A 258 -7.20 14.77 8.49
C VAL A 258 -5.86 15.51 8.50
N ASN A 259 -4.76 14.81 8.80
CA ASN A 259 -3.47 15.44 9.11
C ASN A 259 -2.50 15.50 7.93
N GLY A 260 -2.71 14.68 6.89
CA GLY A 260 -1.80 14.56 5.75
C GLY A 260 -0.47 13.87 6.07
N LYS A 261 -0.28 13.36 7.29
CA LYS A 261 0.96 12.70 7.71
C LYS A 261 0.76 11.78 8.93
N ASN A 262 1.69 10.84 9.10
CA ASN A 262 1.97 10.13 10.35
C ASN A 262 0.76 9.52 11.06
N ARG A 263 0.12 8.51 10.41
CA ARG A 263 -1.10 7.89 10.97
C ARG A 263 -0.94 7.31 12.38
N PHE A 264 0.27 6.90 12.78
CA PHE A 264 0.55 6.30 14.09
C PHE A 264 0.99 7.33 15.14
N TYR A 265 1.37 8.54 14.72
CA TYR A 265 2.04 9.52 15.58
C TYR A 265 1.34 10.88 15.57
N ASN A 266 1.33 11.50 16.73
CA ASN A 266 0.98 12.90 16.91
C ASN A 266 2.17 13.81 16.53
N GLU A 267 1.94 15.10 16.41
CA GLU A 267 3.00 16.09 16.09
C GLU A 267 4.14 16.13 17.13
N ASP A 268 3.87 15.79 18.39
CA ASP A 268 4.87 15.69 19.46
C ASP A 268 5.63 14.36 19.47
N GLY A 269 5.38 13.49 18.50
CA GLY A 269 5.98 12.16 18.36
C GLY A 269 5.48 11.13 19.37
N THR A 270 4.32 11.39 20.01
CA THR A 270 3.58 10.37 20.79
C THR A 270 2.61 9.60 19.90
N SER A 271 2.10 8.47 20.37
CA SER A 271 1.12 7.67 19.65
C SER A 271 -0.22 8.39 19.46
N SER A 272 -0.82 8.30 18.28
CA SER A 272 -2.15 8.83 17.94
C SER A 272 -3.32 7.94 18.40
N PHE A 273 -3.07 6.73 18.91
CA PHE A 273 -4.06 5.66 19.06
C PHE A 273 -5.24 5.98 19.94
N ASN A 274 -5.06 6.78 20.99
CA ASN A 274 -6.12 7.17 21.90
C ASN A 274 -6.69 8.57 21.64
N SER A 275 -6.43 9.16 20.46
CA SER A 275 -7.08 10.40 20.07
C SER A 275 -8.60 10.21 19.91
N ASN A 276 -9.38 11.27 20.13
CA ASN A 276 -10.84 11.23 19.96
C ASN A 276 -11.21 10.78 18.54
N LEU A 277 -10.49 11.27 17.52
CA LEU A 277 -10.67 10.89 16.12
C LEU A 277 -10.58 9.36 15.91
N VAL A 278 -9.58 8.72 16.51
CA VAL A 278 -9.39 7.27 16.40
C VAL A 278 -10.46 6.51 17.17
N LYS A 279 -10.78 6.94 18.41
CA LYS A 279 -11.83 6.33 19.23
C LYS A 279 -13.21 6.40 18.56
N GLU A 280 -13.58 7.55 18.01
CA GLU A 280 -14.83 7.75 17.27
C GLU A 280 -14.87 6.90 15.99
N THR A 281 -13.74 6.79 15.27
CA THR A 281 -13.63 5.94 14.08
C THR A 281 -13.84 4.47 14.43
N VAL A 282 -13.18 3.95 15.46
CA VAL A 282 -13.35 2.56 15.91
C VAL A 282 -14.79 2.32 16.37
N ALA A 283 -15.38 3.25 17.13
CA ALA A 283 -16.77 3.15 17.58
C ALA A 283 -17.76 3.11 16.41
N ARG A 284 -17.59 4.00 15.44
CA ARG A 284 -18.39 4.04 14.21
C ARG A 284 -18.32 2.72 13.46
N ASN A 285 -17.12 2.19 13.27
CA ASN A 285 -16.92 0.94 12.52
C ASN A 285 -17.56 -0.25 13.26
N ILE A 286 -17.29 -0.41 14.56
CA ILE A 286 -17.88 -1.48 15.36
C ILE A 286 -19.43 -1.41 15.33
N LYS A 287 -20.00 -0.21 15.42
CA LYS A 287 -21.44 -0.01 15.34
C LYS A 287 -22.00 -0.46 13.99
N ALA A 288 -21.40 0.01 12.88
CA ALA A 288 -21.83 -0.33 11.53
C ALA A 288 -21.73 -1.84 11.23
N GLU A 289 -20.71 -2.51 11.78
CA GLU A 289 -20.44 -3.93 11.57
C GLU A 289 -21.30 -4.83 12.47
N ASN A 290 -21.30 -4.57 13.78
CA ASN A 290 -21.81 -5.52 14.78
C ASN A 290 -23.23 -5.18 15.27
N GLU A 291 -23.63 -3.90 15.29
CA GLU A 291 -24.93 -3.47 15.78
C GLU A 291 -25.92 -3.27 14.62
N ASP A 292 -25.55 -2.45 13.64
CA ASP A 292 -26.43 -2.11 12.52
C ASP A 292 -26.43 -3.22 11.43
N GLY A 293 -25.31 -3.96 11.31
CA GLY A 293 -25.12 -5.04 10.33
C GLY A 293 -25.18 -4.53 8.88
N ILE A 294 -24.67 -3.30 8.66
CA ILE A 294 -24.59 -2.67 7.33
C ILE A 294 -23.22 -2.81 6.70
N TRP A 295 -22.17 -2.99 7.51
CA TRP A 295 -20.82 -3.27 7.04
C TRP A 295 -20.41 -4.71 7.32
N PHE A 296 -19.59 -5.27 6.44
CA PHE A 296 -19.04 -6.62 6.60
C PHE A 296 -18.09 -6.66 7.81
N PRO A 297 -18.29 -7.59 8.77
CA PRO A 297 -17.56 -7.56 10.03
C PRO A 297 -16.06 -7.86 9.89
N LEU A 298 -15.20 -7.02 10.48
CA LEU A 298 -13.75 -7.21 10.53
C LEU A 298 -13.36 -8.54 11.17
N VAL A 299 -14.05 -8.93 12.23
CA VAL A 299 -13.80 -10.22 12.92
C VAL A 299 -14.01 -11.40 11.99
N THR A 300 -15.08 -11.40 11.20
CA THR A 300 -15.36 -12.44 10.19
C THR A 300 -14.30 -12.43 9.10
N TYR A 301 -13.97 -11.24 8.58
CA TYR A 301 -12.92 -11.05 7.58
C TYR A 301 -11.59 -11.69 8.02
N ARG A 302 -11.19 -11.47 9.28
CA ARG A 302 -9.95 -12.02 9.84
C ARG A 302 -10.04 -13.53 10.08
N ALA A 303 -11.14 -14.02 10.64
CA ALA A 303 -11.33 -15.44 10.94
C ALA A 303 -11.29 -16.30 9.67
N ASP A 304 -11.89 -15.81 8.59
CA ASP A 304 -11.98 -16.53 7.32
C ASP A 304 -10.76 -16.30 6.42
N ASN A 305 -9.75 -15.52 6.88
CA ASN A 305 -8.63 -15.05 6.07
C ASN A 305 -9.11 -14.50 4.72
N ASN A 306 -10.21 -13.77 4.75
CA ASN A 306 -10.86 -13.24 3.57
C ASN A 306 -10.07 -12.03 3.02
N LYS A 307 -10.39 -11.59 1.82
CA LYS A 307 -9.78 -10.43 1.18
C LYS A 307 -10.87 -9.45 0.75
N ALA A 308 -10.68 -8.17 1.02
CA ALA A 308 -11.67 -7.14 0.74
C ALA A 308 -12.12 -7.13 -0.73
N TRP A 309 -11.20 -7.37 -1.67
CA TRP A 309 -11.54 -7.45 -3.08
C TRP A 309 -12.42 -8.67 -3.42
N PHE A 310 -12.28 -9.81 -2.72
CA PHE A 310 -13.13 -10.98 -2.96
C PHE A 310 -14.54 -10.74 -2.48
N THR A 311 -14.75 -10.20 -1.28
CA THR A 311 -16.09 -9.89 -0.76
C THR A 311 -16.83 -8.86 -1.62
N TYR A 312 -16.08 -7.97 -2.28
CA TYR A 312 -16.63 -7.03 -3.25
C TYR A 312 -16.97 -7.73 -4.59
N MET A 313 -16.03 -8.50 -5.14
CA MET A 313 -16.22 -9.14 -6.44
C MET A 313 -17.28 -10.27 -6.41
N ASP A 314 -17.46 -10.94 -5.30
CA ASP A 314 -18.49 -11.99 -5.15
C ASP A 314 -19.88 -11.44 -4.75
N GLY A 315 -20.01 -10.11 -4.58
CA GLY A 315 -21.24 -9.43 -4.25
C GLY A 315 -21.67 -9.52 -2.79
N THR A 316 -20.81 -10.04 -1.90
CA THR A 316 -21.06 -10.05 -0.44
C THR A 316 -21.21 -8.64 0.10
N VAL A 317 -20.42 -7.67 -0.43
CA VAL A 317 -20.54 -6.24 -0.14
C VAL A 317 -20.88 -5.45 -1.40
N ALA A 318 -21.75 -4.44 -1.26
CA ALA A 318 -22.11 -3.53 -2.36
C ALA A 318 -21.05 -2.46 -2.61
N SER A 319 -20.29 -2.08 -1.58
CA SER A 319 -19.20 -1.12 -1.68
C SER A 319 -18.07 -1.45 -0.70
N THR A 320 -16.88 -0.97 -0.99
CA THR A 320 -15.73 -1.18 -0.08
C THR A 320 -14.71 -0.05 -0.21
N VAL A 321 -14.15 0.38 0.91
CA VAL A 321 -12.93 1.19 0.91
C VAL A 321 -11.76 0.31 0.51
N ILE A 322 -11.07 0.65 -0.58
CA ILE A 322 -10.03 -0.18 -1.18
C ILE A 322 -9.04 0.68 -1.98
N ASN A 323 -7.92 0.09 -2.40
CA ASN A 323 -6.88 0.80 -3.17
C ASN A 323 -6.45 0.10 -4.47
N ASN A 324 -6.86 -1.13 -4.72
CA ASN A 324 -6.26 -1.95 -5.79
C ASN A 324 -7.25 -2.76 -6.63
N ILE A 325 -8.55 -2.44 -6.60
CA ILE A 325 -9.59 -3.23 -7.29
C ILE A 325 -9.38 -3.32 -8.82
N PRO A 326 -8.91 -2.27 -9.54
CA PRO A 326 -8.71 -2.34 -11.00
C PRO A 326 -7.76 -3.45 -11.43
N ARG A 327 -6.75 -3.77 -10.63
CA ARG A 327 -5.79 -4.86 -10.85
C ARG A 327 -6.48 -6.22 -11.05
N PHE A 328 -7.58 -6.45 -10.34
CA PHE A 328 -8.31 -7.72 -10.39
C PHE A 328 -9.39 -7.70 -11.47
N ILE A 329 -10.27 -6.70 -11.45
CA ILE A 329 -11.46 -6.67 -12.31
C ILE A 329 -11.15 -6.48 -13.80
N ARG A 330 -9.93 -6.03 -14.15
CA ARG A 330 -9.45 -5.97 -15.54
C ARG A 330 -9.33 -7.37 -16.18
N ASP A 331 -9.11 -8.40 -15.40
CA ASP A 331 -9.04 -9.80 -15.84
C ASP A 331 -10.43 -10.44 -15.73
N THR A 332 -11.29 -10.16 -16.70
CA THR A 332 -12.69 -10.59 -16.72
C THR A 332 -12.87 -12.10 -16.92
N GLU A 333 -11.83 -12.81 -17.36
CA GLU A 333 -11.86 -14.29 -17.47
C GLU A 333 -11.70 -14.90 -16.09
N LYS A 334 -10.78 -14.37 -15.29
CA LYS A 334 -10.48 -14.85 -13.94
C LYS A 334 -11.44 -14.31 -12.90
N TYR A 335 -11.85 -13.06 -13.04
CA TYR A 335 -12.71 -12.33 -12.09
C TYR A 335 -13.92 -11.72 -12.82
N PRO A 336 -14.85 -12.55 -13.31
CA PRO A 336 -16.05 -12.05 -13.99
C PRO A 336 -16.93 -11.27 -13.02
N LEU A 337 -17.35 -10.07 -13.41
CA LEU A 337 -18.34 -9.26 -12.69
C LEU A 337 -19.60 -9.15 -13.55
N ASP A 338 -20.75 -9.14 -12.90
CA ASP A 338 -22.07 -8.92 -13.53
C ASP A 338 -22.57 -7.48 -13.34
N PHE A 339 -21.71 -6.60 -12.83
CA PHE A 339 -21.99 -5.19 -12.60
C PHE A 339 -20.81 -4.29 -13.03
N ILE A 340 -21.10 -3.02 -13.26
CA ILE A 340 -20.10 -1.98 -13.46
C ILE A 340 -19.61 -1.49 -12.10
N THR A 341 -18.28 -1.41 -11.93
CA THR A 341 -17.67 -0.76 -10.77
C THR A 341 -17.58 0.74 -11.00
N THR A 342 -18.14 1.54 -10.10
CA THR A 342 -17.91 2.99 -10.06
C THR A 342 -17.08 3.37 -8.83
N PHE A 343 -16.61 4.62 -8.76
CA PHE A 343 -15.64 5.06 -7.78
C PHE A 343 -16.07 6.38 -7.14
N ALA A 344 -16.01 6.44 -5.82
CA ALA A 344 -16.14 7.68 -5.06
C ALA A 344 -14.86 7.92 -4.23
N PRO A 345 -14.50 9.18 -3.93
CA PRO A 345 -13.31 9.46 -3.13
C PRO A 345 -13.42 8.85 -1.72
N TYR A 346 -12.28 8.68 -1.05
CA TYR A 346 -12.24 8.30 0.37
C TYR A 346 -13.08 9.30 1.18
N PRO A 347 -13.98 8.85 2.10
CA PRO A 347 -14.84 9.77 2.84
C PRO A 347 -14.06 10.65 3.80
N THR A 348 -14.52 11.90 4.00
CA THR A 348 -13.94 12.84 4.97
C THR A 348 -14.65 12.77 6.32
N VAL A 349 -13.99 13.24 7.38
CA VAL A 349 -14.63 13.36 8.70
C VAL A 349 -15.64 14.49 8.69
N GLU A 350 -15.30 15.63 8.10
CA GLU A 350 -16.16 16.81 7.98
C GLU A 350 -16.32 17.23 6.52
N ALA A 351 -17.48 17.76 6.19
CA ALA A 351 -17.74 18.28 4.85
C ALA A 351 -16.84 19.49 4.53
N GLY A 352 -16.27 19.49 3.32
CA GLY A 352 -15.37 20.56 2.87
C GLY A 352 -13.96 20.52 3.44
N GLN A 353 -13.62 19.51 4.23
CA GLN A 353 -12.28 19.29 4.76
C GLN A 353 -11.31 18.89 3.63
N THR A 354 -10.05 19.32 3.71
CA THR A 354 -8.99 18.82 2.83
C THR A 354 -8.88 17.30 2.98
N ASN A 355 -8.92 16.58 1.87
CA ASN A 355 -8.87 15.12 1.87
C ASN A 355 -7.50 14.64 1.41
N TYR A 356 -6.57 14.43 2.35
CA TYR A 356 -5.23 13.93 2.05
C TYR A 356 -5.21 12.46 1.60
N MET A 357 -6.35 11.75 1.66
CA MET A 357 -6.51 10.42 1.10
C MET A 357 -7.04 10.41 -0.34
N SER A 358 -7.38 11.59 -0.91
CA SER A 358 -7.86 11.71 -2.29
C SER A 358 -6.74 11.64 -3.33
N GLY A 359 -5.49 11.79 -2.92
CA GLY A 359 -4.33 11.69 -3.80
C GLY A 359 -3.62 10.35 -3.70
N VAL A 360 -2.51 10.24 -4.42
CA VAL A 360 -1.65 9.05 -4.40
C VAL A 360 -0.70 9.14 -3.22
N ASN A 361 -0.95 8.37 -2.16
CA ASN A 361 -0.06 8.30 -1.01
C ASN A 361 1.26 7.64 -1.40
N TYR A 362 2.38 8.25 -1.05
CA TYR A 362 3.71 7.75 -1.40
C TYR A 362 4.00 6.44 -0.67
N PHE A 363 4.27 5.41 -1.43
CA PHE A 363 4.50 4.08 -0.90
C PHE A 363 5.81 3.47 -1.39
N SER A 364 6.25 3.83 -2.60
CA SER A 364 7.38 3.21 -3.27
C SER A 364 8.40 4.26 -3.71
N PHE A 365 9.66 3.97 -3.42
CA PHE A 365 10.81 4.84 -3.69
C PHE A 365 11.91 4.05 -4.38
N ALA A 366 12.41 4.56 -5.50
CA ALA A 366 13.51 3.96 -6.23
C ALA A 366 14.78 4.80 -6.13
N GLY A 367 15.92 4.13 -5.95
CA GLY A 367 17.22 4.78 -5.85
C GLY A 367 18.34 3.94 -6.42
N ILE A 368 19.49 4.58 -6.65
CA ILE A 368 20.73 3.95 -7.11
C ILE A 368 21.50 3.48 -5.88
N THR A 369 21.96 2.25 -5.86
CA THR A 369 22.73 1.71 -4.72
C THR A 369 24.20 2.09 -4.81
N ASN A 370 24.90 2.11 -3.67
CA ASN A 370 26.36 2.37 -3.64
C ASN A 370 27.19 1.26 -4.30
N GLY A 371 26.58 0.12 -4.65
CA GLY A 371 27.20 -0.98 -5.41
C GLY A 371 26.96 -0.92 -6.91
N CYS A 372 26.34 0.14 -7.42
CA CYS A 372 26.02 0.31 -8.83
C CYS A 372 27.27 0.23 -9.71
N GLN A 373 27.18 -0.54 -10.80
CA GLN A 373 28.29 -0.76 -11.72
C GLN A 373 28.31 0.24 -12.88
N ASP A 374 27.15 0.74 -13.30
CA ASP A 374 26.98 1.70 -14.40
C ASP A 374 26.06 2.84 -13.97
N GLU A 375 26.65 3.81 -13.32
CA GLU A 375 25.92 4.94 -12.72
C GLU A 375 25.18 5.79 -13.77
N ALA A 376 25.74 5.94 -14.97
CA ALA A 376 25.11 6.74 -16.02
C ALA A 376 23.84 6.04 -16.56
N ALA A 377 23.91 4.75 -16.85
CA ALA A 377 22.74 3.97 -17.28
C ALA A 377 21.71 3.87 -16.16
N ALA A 378 22.14 3.65 -14.91
CA ALA A 378 21.26 3.61 -13.74
C ALA A 378 20.52 4.94 -13.51
N TRP A 379 21.18 6.08 -13.71
CA TRP A 379 20.56 7.39 -13.58
C TRP A 379 19.56 7.68 -14.69
N ALA A 380 19.87 7.32 -15.94
CA ALA A 380 18.93 7.41 -17.05
C ALA A 380 17.68 6.55 -16.79
N PHE A 381 17.90 5.30 -16.35
CA PHE A 381 16.79 4.38 -16.02
C PHE A 381 15.97 4.90 -14.84
N LEU A 382 16.59 5.34 -13.74
CA LEU A 382 15.89 5.82 -12.56
C LEU A 382 14.99 7.02 -12.86
N LYS A 383 15.50 8.01 -13.61
CA LYS A 383 14.72 9.16 -14.06
C LYS A 383 13.49 8.74 -14.87
N TRP A 384 13.69 7.90 -15.87
CA TRP A 384 12.62 7.42 -16.72
C TRP A 384 11.61 6.57 -15.95
N TYR A 385 12.10 5.66 -15.09
CA TYR A 385 11.24 4.81 -14.27
C TYR A 385 10.38 5.61 -13.28
N SER A 386 10.94 6.58 -12.60
CA SER A 386 10.22 7.40 -11.60
C SER A 386 9.21 8.37 -12.23
N THR A 387 9.22 8.51 -13.55
CA THR A 387 8.33 9.37 -14.32
C THR A 387 7.47 8.55 -15.30
N TYR A 388 7.84 8.50 -16.57
CA TYR A 388 7.08 7.79 -17.61
C TYR A 388 6.88 6.29 -17.34
N GLY A 389 7.88 5.64 -16.73
CA GLY A 389 7.84 4.22 -16.40
C GLY A 389 6.93 3.88 -15.22
N SER A 390 6.70 4.82 -14.33
CA SER A 390 5.94 4.57 -13.10
C SER A 390 4.46 4.25 -13.34
N LYS A 391 3.87 4.67 -14.47
CA LYS A 391 2.50 4.34 -14.83
C LYS A 391 2.26 2.83 -14.98
N TYR A 392 3.29 2.05 -15.34
CA TYR A 392 3.18 0.59 -15.49
C TYR A 392 2.93 -0.14 -14.16
N LEU A 393 3.17 0.53 -13.02
CA LEU A 393 2.79 0.03 -11.70
C LEU A 393 1.27 -0.16 -11.54
N ALA A 394 0.44 0.50 -12.38
CA ALA A 394 -1.00 0.29 -12.41
C ALA A 394 -1.37 -1.18 -12.67
N LEU A 395 -0.56 -1.91 -13.44
CA LEU A 395 -0.74 -3.34 -13.71
C LEU A 395 -0.48 -4.22 -12.47
N ALA A 396 0.29 -3.72 -11.50
CA ALA A 396 0.51 -4.33 -10.20
C ALA A 396 -0.45 -3.82 -9.11
N GLY A 397 -1.34 -2.87 -9.44
CA GLY A 397 -2.32 -2.29 -8.52
C GLY A 397 -1.83 -1.05 -7.78
N HIS A 398 -0.74 -0.43 -8.22
CA HIS A 398 -0.21 0.81 -7.67
C HIS A 398 -0.35 1.94 -8.68
N GLN A 399 -0.41 3.18 -8.21
CA GLN A 399 -0.46 4.36 -9.06
C GLN A 399 0.91 5.01 -9.18
N SER A 400 1.13 5.70 -10.29
CA SER A 400 2.26 6.62 -10.44
C SER A 400 2.13 7.77 -9.44
N THR A 401 3.26 8.17 -8.83
CA THR A 401 3.33 9.40 -8.03
C THR A 401 3.78 10.61 -8.84
N TRP A 402 4.16 10.41 -10.10
CA TRP A 402 4.58 11.49 -10.96
C TRP A 402 3.38 12.29 -11.49
N ARG A 403 3.38 13.61 -11.28
CA ARG A 403 2.30 14.51 -11.67
C ARG A 403 2.09 14.64 -13.18
N GLY A 404 3.07 14.25 -13.99
CA GLY A 404 2.95 14.19 -15.46
C GLY A 404 2.15 12.99 -15.98
N THR A 405 1.76 12.05 -15.10
CA THR A 405 0.97 10.87 -15.50
C THR A 405 -0.46 11.28 -15.85
N GLN A 406 -0.92 10.88 -17.05
CA GLN A 406 -2.27 11.21 -17.52
C GLN A 406 -3.25 10.09 -17.17
N ALA A 407 -4.44 10.44 -16.70
CA ALA A 407 -5.50 9.48 -16.35
C ALA A 407 -5.91 8.60 -17.56
N ASP A 408 -5.94 9.16 -18.76
CA ASP A 408 -6.23 8.43 -19.99
C ASP A 408 -5.21 7.33 -20.29
N ASP A 409 -3.92 7.58 -20.04
CA ASP A 409 -2.86 6.58 -20.16
C ASP A 409 -3.07 5.42 -19.19
N LEU A 410 -3.52 5.71 -17.96
CA LEU A 410 -3.81 4.67 -16.96
C LEU A 410 -4.99 3.80 -17.37
N VAL A 411 -6.05 4.39 -17.96
CA VAL A 411 -7.20 3.63 -18.50
C VAL A 411 -6.74 2.72 -19.62
N ALA A 412 -6.02 3.27 -20.62
CA ALA A 412 -5.53 2.50 -21.76
C ALA A 412 -4.60 1.37 -21.33
N LEU A 413 -3.69 1.63 -20.40
CA LEU A 413 -2.74 0.64 -19.89
C LEU A 413 -3.45 -0.47 -19.09
N THR A 414 -4.39 -0.09 -18.20
CA THR A 414 -5.04 -1.04 -17.30
C THR A 414 -6.05 -1.93 -18.02
N PHE A 415 -6.84 -1.37 -18.92
CA PHE A 415 -7.99 -2.03 -19.56
C PHE A 415 -7.82 -2.25 -21.07
N GLY A 416 -6.69 -1.83 -21.66
CA GLY A 416 -6.38 -1.94 -23.08
C GLY A 416 -7.00 -0.85 -23.94
N SER A 417 -8.18 -0.34 -23.58
CA SER A 417 -8.85 0.80 -24.22
C SER A 417 -9.97 1.35 -23.34
N GLU A 418 -10.41 2.58 -23.60
CA GLU A 418 -11.58 3.17 -22.92
C GLU A 418 -12.87 2.39 -23.21
N GLU A 419 -13.04 1.87 -24.45
CA GLU A 419 -14.18 1.03 -24.81
C GLU A 419 -14.22 -0.27 -23.99
N ASN A 420 -13.09 -0.90 -23.75
CA ASN A 420 -13.02 -2.10 -22.89
C ASN A 420 -13.24 -1.74 -21.42
N ALA A 421 -12.66 -0.64 -20.96
CA ALA A 421 -12.86 -0.14 -19.60
C ALA A 421 -14.34 0.11 -19.30
N ALA A 422 -15.08 0.75 -20.22
CA ALA A 422 -16.51 1.06 -20.07
C ALA A 422 -17.42 -0.17 -19.92
N LYS A 423 -16.95 -1.36 -20.26
CA LYS A 423 -17.67 -2.63 -20.03
C LYS A 423 -17.54 -3.13 -18.58
N ILE A 424 -16.59 -2.58 -17.82
CA ILE A 424 -16.17 -3.06 -16.51
C ILE A 424 -16.32 -2.00 -15.44
N ILE A 425 -15.99 -0.74 -15.79
CA ILE A 425 -15.95 0.39 -14.87
C ILE A 425 -16.67 1.62 -15.41
N ASP A 426 -17.03 2.52 -14.51
CA ASP A 426 -17.35 3.90 -14.79
C ASP A 426 -16.05 4.67 -15.04
N VAL A 427 -15.74 4.90 -16.32
CA VAL A 427 -14.45 5.45 -16.77
C VAL A 427 -14.23 6.87 -16.24
N GLU A 428 -15.26 7.72 -16.25
CA GLU A 428 -15.13 9.10 -15.77
C GLU A 428 -14.91 9.16 -14.25
N ALA A 429 -15.59 8.30 -13.50
CA ALA A 429 -15.34 8.17 -12.06
C ALA A 429 -13.92 7.64 -11.78
N TYR A 430 -13.44 6.66 -12.56
CA TYR A 430 -12.08 6.15 -12.44
C TYR A 430 -11.03 7.26 -12.68
N LYS A 431 -11.15 8.00 -13.78
CA LYS A 431 -10.23 9.10 -14.10
C LYS A 431 -10.19 10.15 -12.99
N ARG A 432 -11.35 10.53 -12.48
CA ARG A 432 -11.51 11.56 -11.43
C ARG A 432 -10.96 11.10 -10.07
N VAL A 433 -11.11 9.84 -9.71
CA VAL A 433 -10.84 9.36 -8.35
C VAL A 433 -9.53 8.57 -8.26
N VAL A 434 -9.29 7.64 -9.18
CA VAL A 434 -8.12 6.76 -9.16
C VAL A 434 -6.97 7.36 -9.96
N GLY A 435 -7.27 8.05 -11.05
CA GLY A 435 -6.29 8.65 -11.96
C GLY A 435 -5.80 10.05 -11.57
N ALA A 436 -6.35 10.66 -10.51
CA ALA A 436 -6.00 12.02 -10.10
C ALA A 436 -4.67 12.06 -9.35
N THR A 437 -3.61 12.52 -10.01
CA THR A 437 -2.26 12.63 -9.44
C THR A 437 -1.98 13.99 -8.80
N GLU A 438 -2.81 14.98 -9.06
CA GLU A 438 -2.69 16.36 -8.54
C GLU A 438 -3.29 16.56 -7.15
N ASN A 439 -4.11 15.63 -6.68
CA ASN A 439 -4.75 15.71 -5.38
C ASN A 439 -3.73 15.65 -4.22
N PRO A 440 -4.01 16.30 -3.07
CA PRO A 440 -3.12 16.25 -1.93
C PRO A 440 -2.98 14.82 -1.41
N SER A 441 -1.75 14.46 -1.02
CA SER A 441 -1.38 13.12 -0.58
C SER A 441 -0.81 13.14 0.84
N ALA A 442 -1.05 12.07 1.59
CA ALA A 442 -0.43 11.87 2.90
C ALA A 442 0.95 11.18 2.76
N ILE A 443 1.83 11.46 3.71
CA ILE A 443 3.16 10.83 3.80
C ILE A 443 3.56 10.60 5.25
N ASP A 444 4.15 9.42 5.56
CA ASP A 444 4.81 9.21 6.85
C ASP A 444 6.19 9.86 6.86
N THR A 445 6.43 10.68 7.88
CA THR A 445 7.73 11.31 8.16
C THR A 445 8.34 10.84 9.49
N ASP A 446 7.55 10.14 10.32
CA ASP A 446 8.00 9.49 11.55
C ASP A 446 7.81 7.97 11.42
N THR A 447 8.88 7.22 11.63
CA THR A 447 8.92 5.75 11.60
C THR A 447 9.53 5.15 12.86
N THR A 448 9.62 5.92 13.95
CA THR A 448 10.23 5.51 15.22
C THR A 448 9.49 4.31 15.81
N ALA A 449 10.18 3.18 15.98
CA ALA A 449 9.61 1.91 16.46
C ALA A 449 8.37 1.46 15.64
N TYR A 450 8.32 1.77 14.34
CA TYR A 450 7.13 1.61 13.49
C TYR A 450 6.54 0.20 13.56
N THR A 451 7.38 -0.80 13.47
CA THR A 451 6.99 -2.21 13.52
C THR A 451 6.29 -2.58 14.82
N GLU A 452 6.91 -2.20 15.96
CA GLU A 452 6.38 -2.51 17.29
C GLU A 452 5.09 -1.73 17.53
N VAL A 453 5.06 -0.45 17.15
CA VAL A 453 3.87 0.41 17.23
C VAL A 453 2.72 -0.16 16.39
N SER A 454 3.00 -0.61 15.16
CA SER A 454 1.99 -1.25 14.31
C SER A 454 1.46 -2.57 14.90
N ALA A 455 2.33 -3.39 15.47
CA ALA A 455 1.92 -4.64 16.11
C ALA A 455 1.05 -4.41 17.35
N ILE A 456 1.37 -3.39 18.16
CA ILE A 456 0.55 -2.97 19.30
C ILE A 456 -0.84 -2.51 18.84
N TRP A 457 -0.92 -1.71 17.78
CA TRP A 457 -2.20 -1.32 17.18
C TRP A 457 -3.04 -2.55 16.81
N ASP A 458 -2.46 -3.47 16.04
CA ASP A 458 -3.15 -4.65 15.56
C ASP A 458 -3.70 -5.53 16.69
N GLU A 459 -2.98 -5.64 17.80
CA GLU A 459 -3.40 -6.41 18.96
C GLU A 459 -4.57 -5.74 19.69
N TYR A 460 -4.39 -4.49 20.10
CA TYR A 460 -5.34 -3.84 20.98
C TYR A 460 -6.66 -3.42 20.31
N VAL A 461 -6.60 -2.99 19.03
CA VAL A 461 -7.83 -2.70 18.31
C VAL A 461 -8.72 -3.95 18.18
N MET A 462 -8.11 -5.13 18.02
CA MET A 462 -8.86 -6.38 17.98
C MET A 462 -9.48 -6.75 19.33
N TYR A 463 -8.90 -6.37 20.47
CA TYR A 463 -9.57 -6.54 21.77
C TYR A 463 -10.87 -5.72 21.87
N ALA A 464 -10.88 -4.51 21.29
CA ALA A 464 -12.11 -3.71 21.21
C ALA A 464 -13.15 -4.36 20.26
N TYR A 465 -12.74 -4.77 19.06
CA TYR A 465 -13.65 -5.41 18.08
C TYR A 465 -14.24 -6.73 18.56
N ASN A 466 -13.51 -7.50 19.35
CA ASN A 466 -13.97 -8.74 19.97
C ASN A 466 -14.75 -8.54 21.28
N GLY A 467 -14.90 -7.29 21.75
CA GLY A 467 -15.57 -6.99 23.02
C GLY A 467 -14.81 -7.51 24.25
N GLN A 468 -13.51 -7.77 24.15
CA GLN A 468 -12.64 -8.19 25.25
C GLN A 468 -12.25 -7.02 26.14
N MET A 469 -12.18 -5.82 25.57
CA MET A 469 -11.96 -4.54 26.23
C MET A 469 -12.96 -3.52 25.69
N THR A 470 -13.27 -2.49 26.45
CA THR A 470 -13.96 -1.31 25.92
C THR A 470 -13.02 -0.59 24.92
N ILE A 471 -13.58 0.24 24.04
CA ILE A 471 -12.77 1.02 23.08
C ILE A 471 -11.77 1.90 23.82
N ASP A 472 -12.21 2.58 24.91
CA ASP A 472 -11.34 3.44 25.69
C ASP A 472 -10.21 2.66 26.36
N GLU A 473 -10.50 1.53 27.02
CA GLU A 473 -9.49 0.70 27.67
C GLU A 473 -8.47 0.17 26.65
N ALA A 474 -8.93 -0.32 25.51
CA ALA A 474 -8.05 -0.89 24.47
C ALA A 474 -7.13 0.17 23.87
N LEU A 475 -7.68 1.33 23.48
CA LEU A 475 -6.89 2.35 22.79
C LEU A 475 -6.00 3.17 23.75
N ASP A 476 -6.41 3.36 25.02
CA ASP A 476 -5.55 3.99 26.03
C ASP A 476 -4.36 3.09 26.40
N GLU A 477 -4.58 1.77 26.50
CA GLU A 477 -3.48 0.82 26.73
C GLU A 477 -2.57 0.71 25.51
N ALA A 478 -3.14 0.65 24.29
CA ALA A 478 -2.37 0.67 23.06
C ALA A 478 -1.46 1.89 22.96
N ALA A 479 -1.98 3.09 23.26
CA ALA A 479 -1.19 4.31 23.27
C ALA A 479 -0.08 4.27 24.35
N THR A 480 -0.36 3.71 25.52
CA THR A 480 0.62 3.56 26.61
C THR A 480 1.78 2.66 26.16
N GLN A 481 1.49 1.49 25.59
CA GLN A 481 2.50 0.55 25.10
C GLN A 481 3.30 1.14 23.92
N ALA A 482 2.61 1.75 22.95
CA ALA A 482 3.26 2.40 21.82
C ALA A 482 4.20 3.53 22.25
N ASN A 483 3.79 4.38 23.22
CA ASN A 483 4.64 5.43 23.76
C ASN A 483 5.87 4.86 24.52
N ALA A 484 5.73 3.70 25.15
CA ALA A 484 6.87 3.02 25.78
C ALA A 484 7.87 2.53 24.72
N ALA A 485 7.37 1.93 23.64
CA ALA A 485 8.21 1.49 22.51
C ALA A 485 8.91 2.68 21.82
N ILE A 486 8.18 3.74 21.50
CA ILE A 486 8.73 4.97 20.94
C ILE A 486 9.84 5.57 21.81
N LYS A 487 9.60 5.60 23.14
CA LYS A 487 10.61 6.09 24.08
C LYS A 487 11.85 5.22 24.16
N ALA A 488 11.70 3.91 24.05
CA ALA A 488 12.82 2.98 24.08
C ALA A 488 13.68 3.07 22.82
N ALA A 489 13.10 3.49 21.70
CA ALA A 489 13.78 3.65 20.41
C ALA A 489 14.48 5.02 20.24
N LYS A 490 14.18 6.00 21.08
CA LYS A 490 14.87 7.32 21.13
C LYS A 490 16.07 7.28 22.08
#